data_9418d981a11ab68d7e2f67cb546ece6d
#
_entry.id   9418d981a11ab68d7e2f67cb546ece6d
#
_cell.length_a   1.000
_cell.length_b   1.000
_cell.length_c   1.000
_cell.angle_alpha   90.00
_cell.angle_beta   90.00
_cell.angle_gamma   90.00
#
_symmetry.space_group_name_H-M   'P 1'
#
loop_
_entity.id
_entity.type
_entity.pdbx_description
1 polymer ?
#
loop_
_entity_poly.entity_id
_entity_poly.type
_entity_poly.pdbx_seq_one_letter_code
_entity_poly.pdbx_strand_id
1 'polypeptide(L)'
;MLYPIGIQSFEDIRRGGYVYVDKTALIYKLAATGKYYFLSRPRRFGKSLLVSTMEAYFKGKKELFDGLAVASLEKDWTEYPVLHLDLSGVAYNQEEVIAKVLSNALCKWEKEYGSENNSDIPGIRFGNVIEAACRKTGRQVVILVDEYDKPVIDNLDRPELQDKMRETLRGFYGVMKSKDAFIRFGFLTGVTKIGKMSVFSDLNNPQDISMDKEYPDICGISESDLKVYFTESVKELAEANDLTEEECYRKLAIMYDGYHFHPKAVGVYNPFSLLNTFKNKEFLEYWFETGTPTFLVKVMRKTSYDVTRLSSDLVGSSLLTDVNTAFLNPVPLLYQSGYLTIKGFDPRFNLYTLGFPNMEVKDGFLNFLLGYYAPIQSDSTNTLISLMSMDVEFGNPESFMTRLDALFARTNYQIQGDCEKDFQYAMYIIIELMGEYVETERTTSNGRIDILIKTKDYVYIIEIKTDSTPDEALAQIEEKGYARPFADDRRRIFRVGVNFSTANRRIDGWKII
;
A
#
# COMPACT_ATOMS: atom_id res chain seq x y z
N MET A 1 -22.31 -6.76 16.07
CA MET A 1 -21.03 -6.18 16.54
C MET A 1 -20.92 -4.74 16.05
N LEU A 2 -20.27 -3.81 16.79
CA LEU A 2 -20.02 -2.44 16.34
C LEU A 2 -18.58 -2.34 15.79
N TYR A 3 -18.43 -1.93 14.52
CA TYR A 3 -17.14 -1.80 13.86
C TYR A 3 -16.66 -0.35 13.87
N PRO A 4 -15.41 -0.04 14.29
CA PRO A 4 -14.91 1.33 14.42
C PRO A 4 -14.43 1.91 13.07
N ILE A 5 -15.29 1.89 12.05
CA ILE A 5 -14.94 2.40 10.72
C ILE A 5 -14.80 3.92 10.76
N GLY A 6 -13.60 4.41 10.43
CA GLY A 6 -13.29 5.84 10.46
C GLY A 6 -13.05 6.42 11.86
N ILE A 7 -13.11 5.63 12.93
CA ILE A 7 -12.82 6.07 14.30
C ILE A 7 -11.34 5.82 14.59
N GLN A 8 -10.60 6.89 14.90
CA GLN A 8 -9.16 6.84 15.22
C GLN A 8 -8.88 7.01 16.72
N SER A 9 -9.88 7.49 17.50
CA SER A 9 -9.78 7.70 18.93
C SER A 9 -9.95 6.39 19.69
N PHE A 10 -8.91 5.94 20.39
CA PHE A 10 -8.98 4.78 21.25
C PHE A 10 -10.04 4.93 22.35
N GLU A 11 -10.13 6.12 22.96
CA GLU A 11 -11.13 6.43 23.99
C GLU A 11 -12.56 6.27 23.47
N ASP A 12 -12.84 6.79 22.25
CA ASP A 12 -14.18 6.67 21.66
C ASP A 12 -14.52 5.21 21.33
N ILE A 13 -13.55 4.44 20.88
CA ILE A 13 -13.72 2.99 20.61
C ILE A 13 -14.07 2.28 21.92
N ARG A 14 -13.30 2.49 22.98
CA ARG A 14 -13.51 1.82 24.27
C ARG A 14 -14.81 2.23 24.95
N ARG A 15 -15.12 3.52 24.99
CA ARG A 15 -16.35 4.04 25.58
C ARG A 15 -17.59 3.73 24.75
N GLY A 16 -17.45 3.68 23.42
CA GLY A 16 -18.54 3.37 22.50
C GLY A 16 -18.86 1.88 22.37
N GLY A 17 -18.07 1.00 22.99
CA GLY A 17 -18.29 -0.45 22.91
C GLY A 17 -18.01 -1.05 21.52
N TYR A 18 -17.17 -0.39 20.74
CA TYR A 18 -16.71 -0.93 19.45
C TYR A 18 -15.71 -2.06 19.65
N VAL A 19 -15.61 -2.96 18.67
CA VAL A 19 -14.57 -3.98 18.66
C VAL A 19 -13.18 -3.33 18.61
N TYR A 20 -12.29 -3.78 19.47
CA TYR A 20 -10.89 -3.37 19.50
C TYR A 20 -10.00 -4.61 19.45
N VAL A 21 -9.18 -4.73 18.41
CA VAL A 21 -8.17 -5.79 18.29
C VAL A 21 -6.98 -5.41 19.17
N ASP A 22 -6.74 -6.17 20.22
CA ASP A 22 -5.80 -5.81 21.26
C ASP A 22 -4.33 -6.00 20.83
N LYS A 23 -3.63 -4.88 20.65
CA LYS A 23 -2.18 -4.81 20.40
C LYS A 23 -1.42 -4.17 21.57
N THR A 24 -2.07 -4.01 22.73
CA THR A 24 -1.52 -3.24 23.87
C THR A 24 -0.29 -3.90 24.51
N ALA A 25 -0.14 -5.22 24.40
CA ALA A 25 1.08 -5.90 24.84
C ALA A 25 2.33 -5.42 24.05
N LEU A 26 2.18 -5.14 22.75
CA LEU A 26 3.26 -4.61 21.92
C LEU A 26 3.57 -3.15 22.28
N ILE A 27 2.57 -2.35 22.62
CA ILE A 27 2.75 -0.98 23.13
C ILE A 27 3.56 -1.00 24.43
N TYR A 28 3.17 -1.85 25.39
CA TYR A 28 3.93 -2.04 26.64
C TYR A 28 5.38 -2.44 26.38
N LYS A 29 5.60 -3.39 25.46
CA LYS A 29 6.95 -3.81 25.07
C LYS A 29 7.78 -2.64 24.52
N LEU A 30 7.23 -1.83 23.61
CA LEU A 30 7.91 -0.63 23.09
C LEU A 30 8.26 0.35 24.22
N ALA A 31 7.30 0.63 25.12
CA ALA A 31 7.51 1.54 26.24
C ALA A 31 8.58 1.04 27.24
N ALA A 32 8.70 -0.29 27.41
CA ALA A 32 9.63 -0.91 28.33
C ALA A 32 11.06 -1.09 27.77
N THR A 33 11.21 -1.27 26.44
CA THR A 33 12.48 -1.74 25.85
C THR A 33 13.29 -0.67 25.14
N GLY A 34 12.70 0.49 24.80
CA GLY A 34 13.44 1.54 24.10
C GLY A 34 12.86 2.92 24.29
N LYS A 35 13.35 3.87 23.49
CA LYS A 35 13.03 5.29 23.66
C LYS A 35 12.47 5.94 22.40
N TYR A 36 13.11 5.76 21.26
CA TYR A 36 12.70 6.36 19.99
C TYR A 36 12.39 5.30 18.97
N TYR A 37 11.19 5.34 18.43
CA TYR A 37 10.72 4.38 17.42
C TYR A 37 10.14 5.06 16.21
N PHE A 38 10.29 4.39 15.09
CA PHE A 38 9.71 4.78 13.81
C PHE A 38 8.92 3.62 13.22
N LEU A 39 7.70 3.90 12.73
CA LEU A 39 6.85 2.92 12.07
C LEU A 39 6.28 3.49 10.77
N SER A 40 6.54 2.83 9.64
CA SER A 40 5.77 3.04 8.42
C SER A 40 4.80 1.89 8.18
N ARG A 41 3.57 2.23 7.79
CA ARG A 41 2.53 1.29 7.36
C ARG A 41 1.68 1.94 6.28
N PRO A 42 1.09 1.19 5.37
CA PRO A 42 0.15 1.74 4.38
C PRO A 42 -0.99 2.52 5.03
N ARG A 43 -1.70 3.30 4.24
CA ARG A 43 -2.91 3.99 4.71
C ARG A 43 -3.96 2.98 5.19
N ARG A 44 -4.78 3.37 6.16
CA ARG A 44 -5.89 2.56 6.71
C ARG A 44 -5.48 1.30 7.50
N PHE A 45 -4.21 1.19 7.92
CA PHE A 45 -3.71 0.10 8.75
C PHE A 45 -3.85 0.31 10.26
N GLY A 46 -4.44 1.44 10.70
CA GLY A 46 -4.65 1.70 12.13
C GLY A 46 -3.49 2.41 12.83
N LYS A 47 -2.59 3.10 12.10
CA LYS A 47 -1.50 3.90 12.69
C LYS A 47 -1.99 4.94 13.68
N SER A 48 -2.96 5.76 13.27
CA SER A 48 -3.53 6.83 14.12
C SER A 48 -4.22 6.26 15.36
N LEU A 49 -4.87 5.09 15.25
CA LEU A 49 -5.42 4.37 16.39
C LEU A 49 -4.30 3.89 17.34
N LEU A 50 -3.21 3.36 16.80
CA LEU A 50 -2.04 2.97 17.60
C LEU A 50 -1.46 4.18 18.37
N VAL A 51 -1.30 5.32 17.69
CA VAL A 51 -0.82 6.57 18.31
C VAL A 51 -1.80 7.03 19.40
N SER A 52 -3.11 7.02 19.13
CA SER A 52 -4.16 7.36 20.12
C SER A 52 -4.17 6.41 21.32
N THR A 53 -3.91 5.12 21.10
CA THR A 53 -3.78 4.12 22.19
C THR A 53 -2.54 4.41 23.04
N MET A 54 -1.39 4.73 22.40
CA MET A 54 -0.17 5.14 23.12
C MET A 54 -0.39 6.42 23.92
N GLU A 55 -1.10 7.39 23.34
CA GLU A 55 -1.44 8.64 24.06
C GLU A 55 -2.25 8.34 25.32
N ALA A 56 -3.29 7.50 25.22
CA ALA A 56 -4.09 7.09 26.39
C ALA A 56 -3.25 6.33 27.42
N TYR A 57 -2.35 5.44 26.98
CA TYR A 57 -1.46 4.68 27.86
C TYR A 57 -0.51 5.61 28.65
N PHE A 58 0.20 6.52 27.96
CA PHE A 58 1.12 7.43 28.63
C PHE A 58 0.43 8.55 29.43
N LYS A 59 -0.84 8.82 29.17
CA LYS A 59 -1.68 9.69 30.03
C LYS A 59 -2.26 8.96 31.25
N GLY A 60 -1.89 7.70 31.47
CA GLY A 60 -2.32 6.94 32.64
C GLY A 60 -3.81 6.61 32.69
N LYS A 61 -4.55 6.62 31.56
CA LYS A 61 -6.00 6.38 31.48
C LYS A 61 -6.33 4.90 31.66
N LYS A 62 -5.98 4.34 32.81
CA LYS A 62 -6.06 2.92 33.15
C LYS A 62 -7.41 2.27 32.81
N GLU A 63 -8.50 3.00 33.09
CA GLU A 63 -9.88 2.53 32.91
C GLU A 63 -10.21 2.16 31.44
N LEU A 64 -9.52 2.76 30.47
CA LEU A 64 -9.72 2.44 29.06
C LEU A 64 -9.09 1.09 28.65
N PHE A 65 -8.19 0.56 29.46
CA PHE A 65 -7.45 -0.65 29.19
C PHE A 65 -8.00 -1.88 29.93
N ASP A 66 -9.09 -1.75 30.66
CA ASP A 66 -9.72 -2.85 31.35
C ASP A 66 -10.04 -4.02 30.40
N GLY A 67 -9.56 -5.22 30.75
CA GLY A 67 -9.70 -6.43 29.92
C GLY A 67 -8.73 -6.54 28.74
N LEU A 68 -7.82 -5.59 28.56
CA LEU A 68 -6.74 -5.67 27.56
C LEU A 68 -5.45 -6.20 28.17
N ALA A 69 -4.57 -6.75 27.32
CA ALA A 69 -3.33 -7.42 27.74
C ALA A 69 -2.43 -6.53 28.62
N VAL A 70 -2.32 -5.24 28.29
CA VAL A 70 -1.48 -4.29 29.05
C VAL A 70 -1.94 -4.12 30.49
N ALA A 71 -3.23 -4.33 30.79
CA ALA A 71 -3.76 -4.18 32.16
C ALA A 71 -3.12 -5.17 33.15
N SER A 72 -2.68 -6.33 32.66
CA SER A 72 -1.95 -7.34 33.45
C SER A 72 -0.44 -7.08 33.52
N LEU A 73 0.12 -6.34 32.55
CA LEU A 73 1.55 -6.08 32.40
C LEU A 73 1.99 -4.80 33.11
N GLU A 74 1.21 -3.71 32.94
CA GLU A 74 1.50 -2.41 33.52
C GLU A 74 0.93 -2.32 34.94
N LYS A 75 1.74 -1.88 35.88
CA LYS A 75 1.36 -1.79 37.30
C LYS A 75 1.27 -0.37 37.80
N ASP A 76 2.14 0.50 37.31
CA ASP A 76 2.33 1.84 37.87
C ASP A 76 1.40 2.90 37.24
N TRP A 77 0.99 2.70 35.99
CA TRP A 77 0.12 3.61 35.22
C TRP A 77 0.54 5.09 35.38
N THR A 78 1.85 5.31 35.25
CA THR A 78 2.43 6.63 35.44
C THR A 78 1.94 7.61 34.38
N GLU A 79 1.44 8.76 34.80
CA GLU A 79 1.04 9.84 33.93
C GLU A 79 2.24 10.64 33.43
N TYR A 80 2.37 10.79 32.13
CA TYR A 80 3.40 11.59 31.44
C TYR A 80 2.74 12.73 30.66
N PRO A 81 3.40 13.91 30.54
CA PRO A 81 2.98 14.92 29.58
C PRO A 81 3.19 14.40 28.16
N VAL A 82 2.14 14.42 27.33
CA VAL A 82 2.16 13.92 25.96
C VAL A 82 2.03 15.08 24.98
N LEU A 83 3.04 15.24 24.12
CA LEU A 83 3.03 16.17 23.00
C LEU A 83 2.68 15.37 21.73
N HIS A 84 1.42 15.40 21.33
CA HIS A 84 0.93 14.70 20.13
C HIS A 84 0.81 15.69 18.97
N LEU A 85 1.57 15.46 17.91
CA LEU A 85 1.56 16.21 16.65
C LEU A 85 0.98 15.34 15.54
N ASP A 86 -0.17 15.75 15.00
CA ASP A 86 -0.80 15.15 13.83
C ASP A 86 -0.62 16.10 12.63
N LEU A 87 0.01 15.62 11.57
CA LEU A 87 0.25 16.35 10.34
C LEU A 87 -0.75 16.01 9.22
N SER A 88 -1.79 15.21 9.48
CA SER A 88 -2.74 14.72 8.46
C SER A 88 -3.74 15.77 7.95
N GLY A 89 -4.07 16.75 8.77
CA GLY A 89 -5.29 17.56 8.65
C GLY A 89 -5.32 18.62 7.53
N VAL A 90 -4.21 18.86 6.81
CA VAL A 90 -4.09 19.94 5.81
C VAL A 90 -3.34 19.49 4.57
N ALA A 91 -3.50 20.26 3.47
CA ALA A 91 -2.68 20.11 2.26
C ALA A 91 -1.47 21.06 2.32
N TYR A 92 -0.27 20.50 2.16
CA TYR A 92 1.00 21.25 2.27
C TYR A 92 1.45 21.78 0.91
N ASN A 93 0.63 22.63 0.27
CA ASN A 93 0.86 23.17 -1.07
C ASN A 93 1.63 24.49 -1.11
N GLN A 94 1.97 25.07 0.05
CA GLN A 94 2.73 26.31 0.24
C GLN A 94 3.67 26.18 1.43
N GLU A 95 4.80 26.90 1.40
CA GLU A 95 5.84 26.83 2.44
C GLU A 95 5.32 27.24 3.83
N GLU A 96 4.46 28.23 3.89
CA GLU A 96 3.96 28.80 5.14
C GLU A 96 3.00 27.87 5.88
N VAL A 97 2.42 26.87 5.19
CA VAL A 97 1.43 25.97 5.80
C VAL A 97 2.04 25.15 6.92
N ILE A 98 3.22 24.56 6.68
CA ILE A 98 3.88 23.75 7.71
C ILE A 98 4.26 24.60 8.93
N ALA A 99 4.78 25.81 8.73
CA ALA A 99 5.12 26.72 9.82
C ALA A 99 3.89 27.08 10.67
N LYS A 100 2.74 27.32 10.03
CA LYS A 100 1.46 27.59 10.71
C LYS A 100 0.97 26.36 11.49
N VAL A 101 1.04 25.17 10.93
CA VAL A 101 0.63 23.92 11.61
C VAL A 101 1.48 23.70 12.85
N LEU A 102 2.80 23.79 12.73
CA LEU A 102 3.70 23.67 13.86
C LEU A 102 3.47 24.75 14.91
N SER A 103 3.28 26.01 14.49
CA SER A 103 3.01 27.11 15.41
C SER A 103 1.71 26.92 16.18
N ASN A 104 0.65 26.43 15.54
CA ASN A 104 -0.63 26.15 16.21
C ASN A 104 -0.48 25.08 17.29
N ALA A 105 0.24 23.98 16.99
CA ALA A 105 0.54 22.95 17.98
C ALA A 105 1.36 23.52 19.15
N LEU A 106 2.40 24.29 18.84
CA LEU A 106 3.25 24.94 19.85
C LEU A 106 2.43 25.90 20.75
N CYS A 107 1.61 26.76 20.18
CA CYS A 107 0.77 27.68 20.96
C CYS A 107 -0.16 26.93 21.94
N LYS A 108 -0.70 25.78 21.54
CA LYS A 108 -1.51 24.93 22.43
C LYS A 108 -0.69 24.40 23.60
N TRP A 109 0.49 23.85 23.33
CA TRP A 109 1.37 23.28 24.37
C TRP A 109 1.99 24.37 25.25
N GLU A 110 2.38 25.53 24.69
CA GLU A 110 2.88 26.69 25.43
C GLU A 110 1.84 27.16 26.47
N LYS A 111 0.59 27.25 26.04
CA LYS A 111 -0.52 27.58 26.97
C LYS A 111 -0.75 26.50 28.02
N GLU A 112 -0.69 25.23 27.63
CA GLU A 112 -0.90 24.09 28.51
C GLU A 112 0.19 23.97 29.57
N TYR A 113 1.46 24.12 29.19
CA TYR A 113 2.60 23.91 30.09
C TYR A 113 3.22 25.20 30.65
N GLY A 114 2.74 26.35 30.23
CA GLY A 114 3.22 27.64 30.72
C GLY A 114 4.59 28.01 30.19
N SER A 115 4.89 27.64 28.93
CA SER A 115 6.11 28.02 28.24
C SER A 115 5.98 29.39 27.62
N GLU A 116 6.98 30.27 27.86
CA GLU A 116 7.03 31.58 27.22
C GLU A 116 7.49 31.47 25.78
N ASN A 117 6.78 32.13 24.86
CA ASN A 117 7.20 32.21 23.45
C ASN A 117 8.19 33.35 23.25
N ASN A 118 9.48 33.03 23.29
CA ASN A 118 10.57 33.99 23.12
C ASN A 118 11.28 33.87 21.75
N SER A 119 10.70 33.14 20.77
CA SER A 119 11.32 32.90 19.48
C SER A 119 10.30 32.63 18.38
N ASP A 120 10.59 33.10 17.16
CA ASP A 120 9.81 32.75 15.97
C ASP A 120 10.23 31.40 15.36
N ILE A 121 11.31 30.80 15.83
CA ILE A 121 11.86 29.54 15.32
C ILE A 121 11.12 28.34 15.97
N PRO A 122 10.34 27.53 15.21
CA PRO A 122 9.54 26.45 15.79
C PRO A 122 10.35 25.42 16.60
N GLY A 123 11.59 25.10 16.20
CA GLY A 123 12.44 24.18 16.93
C GLY A 123 12.84 24.70 18.32
N ILE A 124 13.15 25.99 18.46
CA ILE A 124 13.48 26.61 19.76
C ILE A 124 12.26 26.58 20.67
N ARG A 125 11.09 26.98 20.16
CA ARG A 125 9.82 26.93 20.90
C ARG A 125 9.51 25.49 21.38
N PHE A 126 9.70 24.51 20.50
CA PHE A 126 9.48 23.11 20.84
C PHE A 126 10.39 22.63 21.99
N GLY A 127 11.68 23.01 21.96
CA GLY A 127 12.61 22.73 23.04
C GLY A 127 12.19 23.35 24.37
N ASN A 128 11.69 24.60 24.35
CA ASN A 128 11.20 25.31 25.53
C ASN A 128 9.92 24.63 26.08
N VAL A 129 9.03 24.19 25.22
CA VAL A 129 7.81 23.44 25.61
C VAL A 129 8.18 22.11 26.29
N ILE A 130 9.14 21.35 25.74
CA ILE A 130 9.62 20.09 26.34
C ILE A 130 10.12 20.34 27.77
N GLU A 131 10.95 21.36 27.99
CA GLU A 131 11.46 21.69 29.33
C GLU A 131 10.37 22.20 30.27
N ALA A 132 9.45 23.04 29.77
CA ALA A 132 8.35 23.57 30.57
C ALA A 132 7.38 22.47 31.03
N ALA A 133 7.05 21.54 30.10
CA ALA A 133 6.22 20.38 30.42
C ALA A 133 6.87 19.48 31.49
N CYS A 134 8.16 19.21 31.34
CA CYS A 134 8.94 18.43 32.32
C CYS A 134 8.96 19.13 33.70
N ARG A 135 9.25 20.43 33.74
CA ARG A 135 9.23 21.22 35.01
C ARG A 135 7.85 21.24 35.67
N LYS A 136 6.79 21.45 34.87
CA LYS A 136 5.42 21.56 35.41
C LYS A 136 4.91 20.25 36.00
N THR A 137 5.24 19.13 35.37
CA THR A 137 4.73 17.80 35.75
C THR A 137 5.68 17.00 36.66
N GLY A 138 6.95 17.38 36.71
CA GLY A 138 8.00 16.59 37.36
C GLY A 138 8.30 15.26 36.61
N ARG A 139 7.82 15.11 35.37
CA ARG A 139 7.97 13.89 34.55
C ARG A 139 8.57 14.21 33.20
N GLN A 140 9.30 13.25 32.64
CA GLN A 140 9.78 13.33 31.25
C GLN A 140 8.60 13.36 30.27
N VAL A 141 8.83 13.95 29.10
CA VAL A 141 7.83 14.16 28.06
C VAL A 141 7.74 12.96 27.12
N VAL A 142 6.54 12.62 26.68
CA VAL A 142 6.29 11.68 25.58
C VAL A 142 5.95 12.48 24.32
N ILE A 143 6.59 12.14 23.21
CA ILE A 143 6.38 12.79 21.91
C ILE A 143 5.81 11.76 20.94
N LEU A 144 4.60 12.05 20.43
CA LEU A 144 3.92 11.21 19.43
C LEU A 144 3.70 12.03 18.17
N VAL A 145 4.12 11.49 17.02
CA VAL A 145 3.96 12.15 15.72
C VAL A 145 3.24 11.23 14.75
N ASP A 146 2.10 11.67 14.25
CA ASP A 146 1.38 10.95 13.21
C ASP A 146 1.54 11.64 11.84
N GLU A 147 1.68 10.82 10.79
CA GLU A 147 1.85 11.23 9.38
C GLU A 147 3.00 12.24 9.14
N TYR A 148 4.19 11.96 9.74
CA TYR A 148 5.37 12.85 9.64
C TYR A 148 5.76 13.19 8.20
N ASP A 149 5.53 12.27 7.26
CA ASP A 149 5.95 12.34 5.87
C ASP A 149 4.95 13.06 4.94
N LYS A 150 3.74 13.36 5.42
CA LYS A 150 2.70 14.00 4.61
C LYS A 150 3.14 15.33 3.99
N PRO A 151 3.82 16.26 4.71
CA PRO A 151 4.30 17.50 4.09
C PRO A 151 5.26 17.27 2.92
N VAL A 152 6.06 16.20 3.00
CA VAL A 152 7.04 15.82 1.96
C VAL A 152 6.35 15.09 0.81
N ILE A 153 5.40 14.18 1.11
CA ILE A 153 4.65 13.42 0.10
C ILE A 153 3.76 14.32 -0.75
N ASP A 154 3.08 15.29 -0.15
CA ASP A 154 2.20 16.23 -0.88
C ASP A 154 2.97 17.07 -1.91
N ASN A 155 4.32 17.06 -1.87
CA ASN A 155 5.20 17.87 -2.72
C ASN A 155 6.21 17.05 -3.54
N LEU A 156 5.94 15.78 -3.80
CA LEU A 156 6.84 14.91 -4.57
C LEU A 156 7.06 15.36 -6.04
N ASP A 157 6.13 16.12 -6.60
CA ASP A 157 6.22 16.72 -7.93
C ASP A 157 6.80 18.17 -7.92
N ARG A 158 7.12 18.72 -6.74
CA ARG A 158 7.64 20.07 -6.51
C ARG A 158 8.92 20.04 -5.65
N PRO A 159 10.08 19.69 -6.21
CA PRO A 159 11.32 19.42 -5.46
C PRO A 159 11.75 20.56 -4.52
N GLU A 160 11.67 21.82 -4.97
CA GLU A 160 12.06 22.97 -4.14
C GLU A 160 11.18 23.12 -2.89
N LEU A 161 9.87 22.94 -3.03
CA LEU A 161 8.94 22.99 -1.90
C LEU A 161 9.12 21.77 -0.99
N GLN A 162 9.38 20.60 -1.57
CA GLN A 162 9.68 19.38 -0.83
C GLN A 162 10.92 19.54 0.06
N ASP A 163 12.00 20.15 -0.46
CA ASP A 163 13.23 20.38 0.30
C ASP A 163 12.99 21.36 1.45
N LYS A 164 12.24 22.43 1.24
CA LYS A 164 11.84 23.36 2.31
C LYS A 164 11.02 22.68 3.41
N MET A 165 10.08 21.77 3.04
CA MET A 165 9.34 20.97 4.02
C MET A 165 10.28 20.11 4.85
N ARG A 166 11.26 19.45 4.22
CA ARG A 166 12.27 18.65 4.93
C ARG A 166 13.12 19.46 5.87
N GLU A 167 13.62 20.61 5.44
CA GLU A 167 14.43 21.52 6.25
C GLU A 167 13.68 22.00 7.48
N THR A 168 12.41 22.39 7.31
CA THR A 168 11.54 22.83 8.41
C THR A 168 11.33 21.70 9.42
N LEU A 169 10.99 20.49 8.97
CA LEU A 169 10.82 19.32 9.84
C LEU A 169 12.12 18.92 10.52
N ARG A 170 13.24 18.96 9.80
CA ARG A 170 14.57 18.68 10.38
C ARG A 170 14.90 19.65 11.51
N GLY A 171 14.69 20.94 11.29
CA GLY A 171 14.92 21.96 12.32
C GLY A 171 13.99 21.80 13.53
N PHE A 172 12.76 21.34 13.30
CA PHE A 172 11.80 21.09 14.37
C PHE A 172 12.16 19.86 15.21
N TYR A 173 12.41 18.71 14.57
CA TYR A 173 12.71 17.47 15.31
C TYR A 173 14.14 17.39 15.81
N GLY A 174 15.07 18.11 15.20
CA GLY A 174 16.50 18.09 15.60
C GLY A 174 16.73 18.50 17.06
N VAL A 175 15.83 19.33 17.61
CA VAL A 175 15.91 19.77 19.01
C VAL A 175 15.70 18.61 20.00
N MET A 176 15.02 17.53 19.62
CA MET A 176 14.79 16.37 20.48
C MET A 176 16.12 15.74 20.97
N LYS A 177 17.17 15.80 20.14
CA LYS A 177 18.51 15.33 20.53
C LYS A 177 19.09 16.14 21.68
N SER A 178 19.01 17.45 21.63
CA SER A 178 19.55 18.32 22.67
C SER A 178 18.68 18.28 23.96
N LYS A 179 17.43 17.86 23.84
CA LYS A 179 16.46 17.71 24.95
C LYS A 179 16.27 16.26 25.38
N ASP A 180 17.17 15.35 25.00
CA ASP A 180 17.04 13.91 25.26
C ASP A 180 16.78 13.59 26.74
N ALA A 181 17.46 14.28 27.66
CA ALA A 181 17.29 14.09 29.11
C ALA A 181 15.85 14.35 29.61
N PHE A 182 15.08 15.14 28.90
CA PHE A 182 13.70 15.51 29.25
C PHE A 182 12.65 14.62 28.56
N ILE A 183 13.06 13.72 27.65
CA ILE A 183 12.15 12.87 26.85
C ILE A 183 12.16 11.46 27.41
N ARG A 184 10.99 10.90 27.67
CA ARG A 184 10.76 9.51 28.10
C ARG A 184 10.65 8.57 26.91
N PHE A 185 9.88 9.01 25.89
CA PHE A 185 9.53 8.17 24.75
C PHE A 185 9.20 9.04 23.54
N GLY A 186 9.57 8.58 22.34
CA GLY A 186 9.24 9.20 21.08
C GLY A 186 8.79 8.16 20.07
N PHE A 187 7.61 8.36 19.46
CA PHE A 187 7.08 7.48 18.43
C PHE A 187 6.64 8.29 17.22
N LEU A 188 7.19 7.94 16.06
CA LEU A 188 6.92 8.65 14.81
C LEU A 188 6.34 7.66 13.80
N THR A 189 5.23 8.06 13.15
CA THR A 189 4.59 7.22 12.14
C THR A 189 4.32 7.96 10.86
N GLY A 190 4.31 7.21 9.76
CA GLY A 190 4.00 7.70 8.42
C GLY A 190 3.61 6.58 7.47
N VAL A 191 3.35 6.94 6.22
CA VAL A 191 3.10 5.98 5.15
C VAL A 191 4.42 5.50 4.57
N THR A 192 5.36 6.42 4.33
CA THR A 192 6.63 6.13 3.67
C THR A 192 7.82 6.45 4.55
N LYS A 193 9.02 6.08 4.08
CA LYS A 193 10.30 6.46 4.70
C LYS A 193 10.94 7.66 3.98
N ILE A 194 10.17 8.36 3.14
CA ILE A 194 10.66 9.54 2.41
C ILE A 194 11.15 10.60 3.40
N GLY A 195 12.37 11.04 3.19
CA GLY A 195 12.98 12.07 4.03
C GLY A 195 13.37 11.60 5.43
N LYS A 196 13.09 10.34 5.81
CA LYS A 196 13.46 9.81 7.14
C LYS A 196 14.91 10.11 7.50
N MET A 197 15.85 9.79 6.62
CA MET A 197 17.28 10.03 6.86
C MET A 197 17.60 11.53 6.96
N SER A 198 16.99 12.38 6.16
CA SER A 198 17.25 13.82 6.18
C SER A 198 16.53 14.55 7.31
N VAL A 199 15.30 14.17 7.62
CA VAL A 199 14.47 14.79 8.68
C VAL A 199 14.98 14.39 10.07
N PHE A 200 15.45 13.14 10.23
CA PHE A 200 15.91 12.61 11.52
C PHE A 200 17.43 12.44 11.62
N SER A 201 18.20 13.02 10.69
CA SER A 201 19.68 12.94 10.72
C SER A 201 20.29 13.46 12.03
N ASP A 202 19.64 14.44 12.62
CA ASP A 202 20.08 15.08 13.85
C ASP A 202 19.46 14.43 15.11
N LEU A 203 18.45 13.56 14.95
CA LEU A 203 17.91 12.73 16.02
C LEU A 203 18.73 11.43 16.13
N ASN A 204 18.96 10.93 17.34
CA ASN A 204 19.60 9.63 17.55
C ASN A 204 18.74 8.54 16.90
N ASN A 205 19.01 8.20 15.65
CA ASN A 205 18.33 7.27 14.76
C ASN A 205 17.20 6.47 15.45
N PRO A 206 15.92 6.86 15.31
CA PRO A 206 14.82 6.08 15.85
C PRO A 206 14.89 4.64 15.35
N GLN A 207 14.69 3.67 16.24
CA GLN A 207 14.62 2.27 15.85
C GLN A 207 13.46 2.08 14.86
N ASP A 208 13.79 1.68 13.66
CA ASP A 208 12.81 1.39 12.63
C ASP A 208 12.20 0.01 12.84
N ILE A 209 10.95 -0.01 13.31
CA ILE A 209 10.21 -1.25 13.55
C ILE A 209 9.31 -1.67 12.38
N SER A 210 9.40 -0.96 11.23
CA SER A 210 8.53 -1.23 10.08
C SER A 210 8.72 -2.64 9.50
N MET A 211 9.96 -3.17 9.55
CA MET A 211 10.28 -4.52 9.09
C MET A 211 10.84 -5.40 10.24
N ASP A 212 10.60 -5.01 11.48
CA ASP A 212 11.06 -5.77 12.63
C ASP A 212 10.17 -7.02 12.84
N LYS A 213 10.84 -8.17 13.04
CA LYS A 213 10.18 -9.46 13.26
C LYS A 213 9.34 -9.53 14.55
N GLU A 214 9.57 -8.59 15.48
CA GLU A 214 8.88 -8.55 16.77
C GLU A 214 7.59 -7.71 16.73
N TYR A 215 7.38 -6.92 15.65
CA TYR A 215 6.26 -6.00 15.49
C TYR A 215 5.56 -6.10 14.12
N PRO A 216 5.45 -7.30 13.51
CA PRO A 216 4.92 -7.42 12.15
C PRO A 216 3.43 -7.08 12.09
N ASP A 217 2.68 -7.37 13.14
CA ASP A 217 1.24 -7.22 13.27
C ASP A 217 0.81 -6.14 14.28
N ILE A 218 1.73 -5.23 14.64
CA ILE A 218 1.41 -4.08 15.52
C ILE A 218 0.29 -3.19 14.94
N CYS A 219 0.17 -3.18 13.62
CA CYS A 219 -0.95 -2.64 12.85
C CYS A 219 -1.44 -3.72 11.90
N GLY A 220 -2.74 -3.72 11.62
CA GLY A 220 -3.37 -4.77 10.82
C GLY A 220 -4.07 -5.81 11.69
N ILE A 221 -4.76 -6.73 11.06
CA ILE A 221 -5.50 -7.84 11.70
C ILE A 221 -4.88 -9.14 11.21
N SER A 222 -4.34 -9.95 12.11
CA SER A 222 -3.80 -11.27 11.75
C SER A 222 -4.93 -12.31 11.61
N GLU A 223 -4.63 -13.47 11.02
CA GLU A 223 -5.60 -14.57 10.96
C GLU A 223 -6.03 -15.03 12.37
N SER A 224 -5.10 -14.99 13.34
CA SER A 224 -5.43 -15.31 14.74
C SER A 224 -6.37 -14.25 15.34
N ASP A 225 -6.15 -12.97 15.07
CA ASP A 225 -7.07 -11.92 15.51
C ASP A 225 -8.46 -12.09 14.86
N LEU A 226 -8.50 -12.43 13.57
CA LEU A 226 -9.75 -12.69 12.86
C LEU A 226 -10.56 -13.78 13.55
N LYS A 227 -9.93 -14.90 13.92
CA LYS A 227 -10.56 -16.02 14.62
C LYS A 227 -10.98 -15.67 16.05
N VAL A 228 -10.26 -14.78 16.74
CA VAL A 228 -10.60 -14.40 18.12
C VAL A 228 -11.73 -13.38 18.18
N TYR A 229 -11.66 -12.35 17.34
CA TYR A 229 -12.54 -11.18 17.46
C TYR A 229 -13.74 -11.20 16.52
N PHE A 230 -13.70 -11.96 15.41
CA PHE A 230 -14.66 -11.81 14.30
C PHE A 230 -15.37 -13.09 13.88
N THR A 231 -15.32 -14.17 14.67
CA THR A 231 -15.98 -15.46 14.33
C THR A 231 -17.46 -15.28 13.98
N GLU A 232 -18.21 -14.55 14.79
CA GLU A 232 -19.64 -14.30 14.50
C GLU A 232 -19.83 -13.42 13.25
N SER A 233 -18.93 -12.46 13.01
CA SER A 233 -18.97 -11.63 11.80
C SER A 233 -18.71 -12.44 10.54
N VAL A 234 -17.83 -13.43 10.61
CA VAL A 234 -17.56 -14.36 9.49
C VAL A 234 -18.78 -15.23 9.20
N LYS A 235 -19.46 -15.75 10.23
CA LYS A 235 -20.71 -16.53 10.06
C LYS A 235 -21.79 -15.70 9.38
N GLU A 236 -22.04 -14.49 9.89
CA GLU A 236 -23.03 -13.58 9.31
C GLU A 236 -22.70 -13.20 7.86
N LEU A 237 -21.40 -13.05 7.54
CA LEU A 237 -20.95 -12.76 6.18
C LEU A 237 -21.12 -13.98 5.27
N ALA A 238 -20.81 -15.19 5.77
CA ALA A 238 -20.96 -16.44 5.04
C ALA A 238 -22.43 -16.67 4.67
N GLU A 239 -23.34 -16.53 5.65
CA GLU A 239 -24.79 -16.66 5.42
C GLU A 239 -25.30 -15.65 4.40
N ALA A 240 -24.85 -14.39 4.46
CA ALA A 240 -25.28 -13.33 3.53
C ALA A 240 -24.81 -13.54 2.07
N ASN A 241 -23.78 -14.38 1.88
CA ASN A 241 -23.20 -14.66 0.56
C ASN A 241 -23.37 -16.10 0.08
N ASP A 242 -24.22 -16.89 0.74
CA ASP A 242 -24.46 -18.32 0.42
C ASP A 242 -23.17 -19.16 0.42
N LEU A 243 -22.24 -18.86 1.36
CA LEU A 243 -20.95 -19.54 1.53
C LEU A 243 -20.95 -20.36 2.83
N THR A 244 -20.12 -21.40 2.86
CA THR A 244 -19.70 -22.03 4.12
C THR A 244 -18.72 -21.11 4.86
N GLU A 245 -18.57 -21.27 6.17
CA GLU A 245 -17.58 -20.49 6.94
C GLU A 245 -16.16 -20.68 6.37
N GLU A 246 -15.79 -21.88 5.95
CA GLU A 246 -14.48 -22.18 5.37
C GLU A 246 -14.25 -21.44 4.04
N GLU A 247 -15.25 -21.44 3.17
CA GLU A 247 -15.19 -20.67 1.91
C GLU A 247 -15.12 -19.17 2.17
N CYS A 248 -15.85 -18.69 3.19
CA CYS A 248 -15.81 -17.28 3.60
C CYS A 248 -14.41 -16.88 4.09
N TYR A 249 -13.78 -17.67 4.99
CA TYR A 249 -12.40 -17.44 5.43
C TYR A 249 -11.42 -17.42 4.24
N ARG A 250 -11.56 -18.36 3.31
CA ARG A 250 -10.73 -18.41 2.10
C ARG A 250 -10.91 -17.18 1.24
N LYS A 251 -12.15 -16.75 1.01
CA LYS A 251 -12.47 -15.56 0.22
C LYS A 251 -11.96 -14.29 0.90
N LEU A 252 -12.12 -14.16 2.21
CA LEU A 252 -11.53 -13.05 2.98
C LEU A 252 -10.01 -12.99 2.83
N ALA A 253 -9.34 -14.15 2.89
CA ALA A 253 -7.88 -14.21 2.72
C ALA A 253 -7.45 -13.79 1.31
N ILE A 254 -8.11 -14.27 0.27
CA ILE A 254 -7.82 -13.90 -1.12
C ILE A 254 -8.02 -12.39 -1.34
N MET A 255 -9.10 -11.84 -0.79
CA MET A 255 -9.48 -10.45 -1.04
C MET A 255 -8.68 -9.44 -0.22
N TYR A 256 -8.36 -9.73 1.05
CA TYR A 256 -7.92 -8.67 1.99
C TYR A 256 -6.68 -8.99 2.83
N ASP A 257 -6.20 -10.25 2.84
CA ASP A 257 -4.98 -10.65 3.55
C ASP A 257 -3.72 -10.42 2.69
N GLY A 258 -2.59 -10.89 3.17
CA GLY A 258 -1.36 -11.04 2.39
C GLY A 258 -0.38 -9.88 2.51
N TYR A 259 -0.62 -8.90 3.36
CA TYR A 259 0.40 -7.89 3.66
C TYR A 259 1.48 -8.44 4.58
N HIS A 260 2.68 -8.61 4.07
CA HIS A 260 3.84 -9.06 4.82
C HIS A 260 4.82 -7.92 5.05
N PHE A 261 5.04 -7.56 6.31
CA PHE A 261 6.00 -6.53 6.71
C PHE A 261 7.36 -7.10 7.13
N HIS A 262 7.45 -8.42 7.23
CA HIS A 262 8.71 -9.14 7.44
C HIS A 262 8.63 -10.51 6.73
N PRO A 263 9.73 -10.98 6.08
CA PRO A 263 9.69 -12.20 5.24
C PRO A 263 9.28 -13.48 5.98
N LYS A 264 9.50 -13.52 7.29
CA LYS A 264 9.21 -14.69 8.14
C LYS A 264 7.97 -14.51 9.02
N ALA A 265 7.27 -13.39 8.88
CA ALA A 265 6.06 -13.14 9.64
C ALA A 265 4.81 -13.59 8.87
N VAL A 266 3.74 -13.80 9.62
CA VAL A 266 2.41 -14.04 9.05
C VAL A 266 1.90 -12.80 8.32
N GLY A 267 1.05 -13.00 7.33
CA GLY A 267 0.32 -11.93 6.66
C GLY A 267 -0.70 -11.27 7.59
N VAL A 268 -1.07 -10.04 7.25
CA VAL A 268 -2.14 -9.33 7.95
C VAL A 268 -3.15 -8.79 6.95
N TYR A 269 -4.41 -8.79 7.36
CA TYR A 269 -5.52 -8.18 6.67
C TYR A 269 -5.46 -6.66 6.79
N ASN A 270 -5.90 -5.97 5.75
CA ASN A 270 -6.20 -4.54 5.85
C ASN A 270 -7.43 -4.33 6.76
N PRO A 271 -7.31 -3.61 7.90
CA PRO A 271 -8.43 -3.44 8.82
C PRO A 271 -9.61 -2.71 8.20
N PHE A 272 -9.36 -1.73 7.34
CA PHE A 272 -10.42 -0.92 6.74
C PHE A 272 -11.30 -1.76 5.80
N SER A 273 -10.70 -2.54 4.91
CA SER A 273 -11.44 -3.40 3.99
C SER A 273 -12.20 -4.47 4.75
N LEU A 274 -11.53 -5.16 5.70
CA LEU A 274 -12.14 -6.22 6.48
C LEU A 274 -13.36 -5.73 7.28
N LEU A 275 -13.25 -4.61 7.99
CA LEU A 275 -14.34 -4.07 8.79
C LEU A 275 -15.53 -3.57 7.94
N ASN A 276 -15.25 -2.99 6.75
CA ASN A 276 -16.32 -2.61 5.82
C ASN A 276 -17.03 -3.82 5.24
N THR A 277 -16.29 -4.89 4.90
CA THR A 277 -16.87 -6.16 4.45
C THR A 277 -17.83 -6.73 5.48
N PHE A 278 -17.45 -6.77 6.76
CA PHE A 278 -18.34 -7.25 7.81
C PHE A 278 -19.56 -6.34 8.03
N LYS A 279 -19.38 -5.03 7.94
CA LYS A 279 -20.48 -4.07 8.10
C LYS A 279 -21.51 -4.18 6.98
N ASN A 280 -21.02 -4.21 5.73
CA ASN A 280 -21.88 -4.20 4.55
C ASN A 280 -22.33 -5.61 4.14
N LYS A 281 -21.65 -6.67 4.65
CA LYS A 281 -21.84 -8.07 4.27
C LYS A 281 -21.59 -8.35 2.78
N GLU A 282 -20.69 -7.58 2.17
CA GLU A 282 -20.34 -7.63 0.76
C GLU A 282 -18.81 -7.59 0.56
N PHE A 283 -18.31 -8.36 -0.41
CA PHE A 283 -16.91 -8.38 -0.81
C PHE A 283 -16.67 -7.35 -1.92
N LEU A 284 -16.09 -6.18 -1.59
CA LEU A 284 -15.83 -5.06 -2.51
C LEU A 284 -14.41 -4.49 -2.32
N GLU A 285 -13.98 -3.61 -3.22
CA GLU A 285 -12.65 -2.96 -3.20
C GLU A 285 -12.64 -1.69 -2.34
N TYR A 286 -12.81 -1.82 -1.03
CA TYR A 286 -12.98 -0.68 -0.11
C TYR A 286 -11.74 0.18 0.08
N TRP A 287 -10.54 -0.43 0.12
CA TRP A 287 -9.31 0.30 0.37
C TRP A 287 -8.92 1.21 -0.79
N PHE A 288 -9.08 0.69 -2.01
CA PHE A 288 -8.69 1.41 -3.22
C PHE A 288 -9.51 2.68 -3.45
N GLU A 289 -10.78 2.67 -3.10
CA GLU A 289 -11.67 3.85 -3.20
C GLU A 289 -11.20 5.04 -2.33
N THR A 290 -10.38 4.80 -1.30
CA THR A 290 -9.96 5.84 -0.34
C THR A 290 -8.81 6.73 -0.81
N GLY A 291 -8.19 6.45 -1.96
CA GLY A 291 -7.11 7.28 -2.48
C GLY A 291 -6.49 6.77 -3.75
N THR A 292 -6.68 7.51 -4.82
CA THR A 292 -6.11 7.20 -6.14
C THR A 292 -4.58 7.37 -6.15
N PRO A 293 -3.81 6.42 -6.70
CA PRO A 293 -2.36 6.47 -6.74
C PRO A 293 -1.80 7.32 -7.90
N THR A 294 -2.49 8.41 -8.27
CA THR A 294 -2.14 9.26 -9.42
C THR A 294 -0.67 9.65 -9.45
N PHE A 295 -0.10 9.95 -8.27
CA PHE A 295 1.31 10.30 -8.16
C PHE A 295 2.22 9.10 -8.52
N LEU A 296 1.92 7.90 -8.01
CA LEU A 296 2.71 6.68 -8.28
C LEU A 296 2.76 6.39 -9.79
N VAL A 297 1.62 6.50 -10.47
CA VAL A 297 1.57 6.29 -11.93
C VAL A 297 2.40 7.34 -12.68
N LYS A 298 2.36 8.61 -12.25
CA LYS A 298 3.25 9.64 -12.83
C LYS A 298 4.73 9.29 -12.65
N VAL A 299 5.13 8.80 -11.46
CA VAL A 299 6.50 8.35 -11.21
C VAL A 299 6.85 7.14 -12.07
N MET A 300 5.99 6.14 -12.15
CA MET A 300 6.20 4.94 -12.99
C MET A 300 6.41 5.32 -14.46
N ARG A 301 5.60 6.22 -15.01
CA ARG A 301 5.76 6.71 -16.38
C ARG A 301 7.06 7.50 -16.57
N LYS A 302 7.37 8.44 -15.65
CA LYS A 302 8.59 9.24 -15.70
C LYS A 302 9.86 8.40 -15.65
N THR A 303 9.84 7.29 -14.94
CA THR A 303 10.97 6.36 -14.81
C THR A 303 10.95 5.23 -15.82
N SER A 304 9.97 5.20 -16.72
CA SER A 304 9.75 4.10 -17.68
C SER A 304 9.74 2.73 -16.98
N TYR A 305 9.10 2.66 -15.80
CA TYR A 305 9.02 1.43 -15.04
C TYR A 305 8.27 0.35 -15.82
N ASP A 306 8.84 -0.84 -15.88
CA ASP A 306 8.23 -1.99 -16.55
C ASP A 306 7.06 -2.55 -15.71
N VAL A 307 5.84 -2.19 -16.10
CA VAL A 307 4.58 -2.59 -15.43
C VAL A 307 4.46 -4.12 -15.31
N THR A 308 5.06 -4.85 -16.23
CA THR A 308 5.01 -6.32 -16.22
C THR A 308 5.74 -6.95 -15.03
N ARG A 309 6.55 -6.18 -14.31
CA ARG A 309 7.28 -6.63 -13.11
C ARG A 309 6.48 -6.53 -11.83
N LEU A 310 5.30 -5.86 -11.85
CA LEU A 310 4.47 -5.63 -10.64
C LEU A 310 4.12 -6.92 -9.88
N SER A 311 3.93 -8.02 -10.59
CA SER A 311 3.56 -9.31 -9.97
C SER A 311 4.74 -10.09 -9.38
N SER A 312 6.01 -9.74 -9.74
CA SER A 312 7.19 -10.52 -9.34
C SER A 312 8.49 -9.71 -9.39
N ASP A 313 8.50 -8.48 -8.83
CA ASP A 313 9.69 -7.64 -8.86
C ASP A 313 10.73 -8.12 -7.82
N LEU A 314 11.99 -8.25 -8.25
CA LEU A 314 13.11 -8.65 -7.41
C LEU A 314 13.91 -7.43 -6.98
N VAL A 315 14.04 -7.21 -5.69
CA VAL A 315 14.68 -6.00 -5.14
C VAL A 315 15.64 -6.32 -3.99
N GLY A 316 16.70 -5.55 -3.89
CA GLY A 316 17.61 -5.59 -2.73
C GLY A 316 17.00 -4.91 -1.51
N SER A 317 17.45 -5.29 -0.32
CA SER A 317 16.96 -4.75 0.96
C SER A 317 17.06 -3.21 1.06
N SER A 318 18.10 -2.61 0.48
CA SER A 318 18.28 -1.16 0.48
C SER A 318 17.13 -0.42 -0.22
N LEU A 319 16.54 -1.01 -1.26
CA LEU A 319 15.39 -0.42 -1.96
C LEU A 319 14.13 -0.39 -1.11
N LEU A 320 13.94 -1.33 -0.18
CA LEU A 320 12.76 -1.35 0.69
C LEU A 320 12.87 -0.37 1.86
N THR A 321 14.09 -0.01 2.23
CA THR A 321 14.37 0.80 3.43
C THR A 321 14.61 2.27 3.16
N ASP A 322 14.97 2.63 1.91
CA ASP A 322 15.31 4.01 1.55
C ASP A 322 14.54 4.47 0.31
N VAL A 323 13.92 5.65 0.41
CA VAL A 323 13.35 6.36 -0.74
C VAL A 323 14.24 7.56 -1.03
N ASN A 324 15.22 7.34 -1.89
CA ASN A 324 16.06 8.41 -2.39
C ASN A 324 15.29 9.21 -3.45
N THR A 325 14.89 10.42 -3.11
CA THR A 325 14.13 11.31 -4.00
C THR A 325 14.93 11.85 -5.18
N ALA A 326 16.28 11.78 -5.14
CA ALA A 326 17.12 12.18 -6.27
C ALA A 326 17.01 11.20 -7.45
N PHE A 327 16.69 9.92 -7.16
CA PHE A 327 16.43 8.89 -8.17
C PHE A 327 15.05 8.32 -7.90
N LEU A 328 14.01 8.90 -8.50
CA LEU A 328 12.63 8.44 -8.33
C LEU A 328 12.50 6.99 -8.81
N ASN A 329 12.64 6.04 -7.89
CA ASN A 329 12.31 4.64 -8.12
C ASN A 329 10.90 4.39 -7.58
N PRO A 330 9.93 3.89 -8.38
CA PRO A 330 8.56 3.68 -7.91
C PRO A 330 8.44 2.51 -6.92
N VAL A 331 9.35 1.53 -6.95
CA VAL A 331 9.23 0.29 -6.17
C VAL A 331 9.16 0.51 -4.65
N PRO A 332 10.07 1.32 -4.02
CA PRO A 332 9.94 1.62 -2.60
C PRO A 332 8.62 2.28 -2.24
N LEU A 333 8.13 3.18 -3.10
CA LEU A 333 6.85 3.87 -2.91
C LEU A 333 5.67 2.91 -3.02
N LEU A 334 5.66 2.03 -4.03
CA LEU A 334 4.64 0.99 -4.20
C LEU A 334 4.58 0.06 -2.99
N TYR A 335 5.74 -0.40 -2.49
CA TYR A 335 5.82 -1.25 -1.30
C TYR A 335 5.34 -0.54 -0.04
N GLN A 336 5.89 0.64 0.27
CA GLN A 336 5.58 1.37 1.50
C GLN A 336 4.14 1.89 1.52
N SER A 337 3.59 2.23 0.35
CA SER A 337 2.17 2.65 0.22
C SER A 337 1.20 1.47 0.24
N GLY A 338 1.68 0.22 0.15
CA GLY A 338 0.86 -1.00 0.26
C GLY A 338 0.30 -1.54 -1.05
N TYR A 339 0.77 -1.04 -2.20
CA TYR A 339 0.42 -1.64 -3.50
C TYR A 339 1.20 -2.92 -3.78
N LEU A 340 2.42 -3.02 -3.25
CA LEU A 340 3.21 -4.24 -3.25
C LEU A 340 3.51 -4.69 -1.82
N THR A 341 3.79 -5.98 -1.67
CA THR A 341 4.20 -6.60 -0.41
C THR A 341 5.30 -7.61 -0.63
N ILE A 342 5.94 -8.08 0.45
CA ILE A 342 6.95 -9.14 0.40
C ILE A 342 6.24 -10.47 0.15
N LYS A 343 6.56 -11.14 -0.96
CA LYS A 343 6.10 -12.50 -1.29
C LYS A 343 7.16 -13.56 -1.04
N GLY A 344 8.44 -13.17 -1.01
CA GLY A 344 9.55 -14.08 -0.78
C GLY A 344 10.84 -13.36 -0.42
N PHE A 345 11.80 -14.12 0.09
CA PHE A 345 13.14 -13.61 0.43
C PHE A 345 14.20 -14.70 0.18
N ASP A 346 15.19 -14.40 -0.63
CA ASP A 346 16.37 -15.25 -0.78
C ASP A 346 17.52 -14.71 0.10
N PRO A 347 17.87 -15.39 1.20
CA PRO A 347 18.91 -14.92 2.12
C PRO A 347 20.32 -15.00 1.54
N ARG A 348 20.57 -15.81 0.49
CA ARG A 348 21.90 -15.94 -0.13
C ARG A 348 22.28 -14.69 -0.92
N PHE A 349 21.30 -14.07 -1.55
CA PHE A 349 21.49 -12.87 -2.36
C PHE A 349 20.93 -11.62 -1.72
N ASN A 350 20.31 -11.74 -0.53
CA ASN A 350 19.60 -10.64 0.14
C ASN A 350 18.58 -9.94 -0.77
N LEU A 351 17.81 -10.75 -1.51
CA LEU A 351 16.81 -10.31 -2.47
C LEU A 351 15.41 -10.63 -1.97
N TYR A 352 14.53 -9.65 -2.08
CA TYR A 352 13.11 -9.78 -1.82
C TYR A 352 12.35 -9.92 -3.12
N THR A 353 11.38 -10.83 -3.15
CA THR A 353 10.37 -10.89 -4.21
C THR A 353 9.17 -10.07 -3.76
N LEU A 354 8.77 -9.08 -4.54
CA LEU A 354 7.58 -8.28 -4.29
C LEU A 354 6.45 -8.69 -5.24
N GLY A 355 5.23 -8.51 -4.80
CA GLY A 355 4.02 -8.72 -5.60
C GLY A 355 2.81 -8.08 -4.92
N PHE A 356 1.65 -8.14 -5.56
CA PHE A 356 0.42 -7.62 -4.97
C PHE A 356 0.08 -8.35 -3.67
N PRO A 357 -0.38 -7.65 -2.62
CA PRO A 357 -0.76 -8.31 -1.37
C PRO A 357 -1.93 -9.26 -1.56
N ASN A 358 -2.97 -8.83 -2.25
CA ASN A 358 -4.23 -9.52 -2.40
C ASN A 358 -4.97 -9.05 -3.66
N MET A 359 -6.15 -9.60 -3.88
CA MET A 359 -6.95 -9.37 -5.07
C MET A 359 -7.53 -7.96 -5.12
N GLU A 360 -8.04 -7.43 -3.99
CA GLU A 360 -8.54 -6.05 -3.90
C GLU A 360 -7.53 -5.04 -4.44
N VAL A 361 -6.27 -5.16 -4.00
CA VAL A 361 -5.21 -4.23 -4.41
C VAL A 361 -4.76 -4.48 -5.84
N LYS A 362 -4.67 -5.76 -6.25
CA LYS A 362 -4.29 -6.12 -7.62
C LYS A 362 -5.28 -5.53 -8.61
N ASP A 363 -6.56 -5.84 -8.44
CA ASP A 363 -7.60 -5.46 -9.40
C ASP A 363 -7.83 -3.95 -9.41
N GLY A 364 -7.93 -3.33 -8.24
CA GLY A 364 -8.07 -1.87 -8.15
C GLY A 364 -6.89 -1.12 -8.77
N PHE A 365 -5.64 -1.55 -8.53
CA PHE A 365 -4.47 -0.88 -9.09
C PHE A 365 -4.33 -1.10 -10.59
N LEU A 366 -4.58 -2.32 -11.08
CA LEU A 366 -4.52 -2.62 -12.50
C LEU A 366 -5.64 -1.89 -13.29
N ASN A 367 -6.86 -1.86 -12.76
CA ASN A 367 -7.96 -1.07 -13.34
C ASN A 367 -7.60 0.43 -13.42
N PHE A 368 -6.97 0.96 -12.37
CA PHE A 368 -6.52 2.34 -12.36
C PHE A 368 -5.40 2.59 -13.39
N LEU A 369 -4.42 1.69 -13.49
CA LEU A 369 -3.35 1.76 -14.49
C LEU A 369 -3.88 1.67 -15.92
N LEU A 370 -4.87 0.79 -16.15
CA LEU A 370 -5.48 0.63 -17.48
C LEU A 370 -6.01 1.97 -18.01
N GLY A 371 -6.63 2.78 -17.14
CA GLY A 371 -7.10 4.11 -17.50
C GLY A 371 -6.01 5.09 -17.98
N TYR A 372 -4.73 4.82 -17.67
CA TYR A 372 -3.60 5.63 -18.14
C TYR A 372 -2.98 5.11 -19.44
N TYR A 373 -2.99 3.80 -19.66
CA TYR A 373 -2.40 3.16 -20.85
C TYR A 373 -3.42 2.95 -21.96
N ALA A 374 -4.69 2.75 -21.60
CA ALA A 374 -5.82 2.68 -22.51
C ALA A 374 -6.99 3.47 -21.89
N PRO A 375 -7.10 4.80 -22.10
CA PRO A 375 -8.12 5.63 -21.46
C PRO A 375 -9.52 5.23 -21.96
N ILE A 376 -10.16 4.40 -21.16
CA ILE A 376 -11.50 3.86 -21.36
C ILE A 376 -12.40 4.46 -20.26
N GLN A 377 -13.67 4.71 -20.58
CA GLN A 377 -14.64 5.09 -19.55
C GLN A 377 -14.83 3.94 -18.56
N SER A 378 -14.58 4.19 -17.28
CA SER A 378 -14.47 3.19 -16.20
C SER A 378 -15.67 2.24 -16.06
N ASP A 379 -16.89 2.72 -16.29
CA ASP A 379 -18.13 1.95 -16.04
C ASP A 379 -18.33 0.75 -16.98
N SER A 380 -17.65 0.71 -18.13
CA SER A 380 -17.74 -0.39 -19.09
C SER A 380 -16.56 -1.37 -19.05
N THR A 381 -15.47 -1.01 -18.34
CA THR A 381 -14.21 -1.76 -18.39
C THR A 381 -14.34 -3.12 -17.72
N ASN A 382 -14.84 -3.18 -16.49
CA ASN A 382 -15.00 -4.44 -15.76
C ASN A 382 -15.93 -5.41 -16.46
N THR A 383 -17.05 -4.92 -17.02
CA THR A 383 -17.97 -5.75 -17.81
C THR A 383 -17.28 -6.30 -19.05
N LEU A 384 -16.49 -5.48 -19.74
CA LEU A 384 -15.79 -5.90 -20.95
C LEU A 384 -14.70 -6.95 -20.64
N ILE A 385 -13.93 -6.77 -19.56
CA ILE A 385 -12.94 -7.76 -19.11
C ILE A 385 -13.61 -9.08 -18.74
N SER A 386 -14.73 -9.05 -18.01
CA SER A 386 -15.50 -10.25 -17.68
C SER A 386 -16.00 -10.98 -18.95
N LEU A 387 -16.48 -10.24 -19.94
CA LEU A 387 -16.90 -10.82 -21.21
C LEU A 387 -15.72 -11.41 -21.99
N MET A 388 -14.54 -10.78 -21.95
CA MET A 388 -13.33 -11.32 -22.55
C MET A 388 -12.87 -12.61 -21.85
N SER A 389 -12.98 -12.66 -20.50
CA SER A 389 -12.69 -13.87 -19.73
C SER A 389 -13.61 -15.02 -20.13
N MET A 390 -14.91 -14.74 -20.27
CA MET A 390 -15.88 -15.72 -20.78
C MET A 390 -15.54 -16.19 -22.20
N ASP A 391 -15.15 -15.28 -23.11
CA ASP A 391 -14.79 -15.64 -24.48
C ASP A 391 -13.63 -16.65 -24.52
N VAL A 392 -12.59 -16.45 -23.70
CA VAL A 392 -11.46 -17.39 -23.66
C VAL A 392 -11.80 -18.69 -22.91
N GLU A 393 -12.66 -18.64 -21.89
CA GLU A 393 -13.10 -19.82 -21.16
C GLU A 393 -13.96 -20.74 -22.05
N PHE A 394 -14.80 -20.16 -22.92
CA PHE A 394 -15.67 -20.93 -23.83
C PHE A 394 -15.06 -21.20 -25.22
N GLY A 395 -13.80 -20.89 -25.47
CA GLY A 395 -13.12 -21.20 -26.71
C GLY A 395 -13.50 -20.32 -27.90
N ASN A 396 -13.80 -19.04 -27.65
CA ASN A 396 -14.23 -18.05 -28.65
C ASN A 396 -13.16 -16.98 -28.94
N PRO A 397 -12.01 -17.32 -29.53
CA PRO A 397 -10.92 -16.36 -29.76
C PRO A 397 -11.31 -15.20 -30.69
N GLU A 398 -12.21 -15.38 -31.64
CA GLU A 398 -12.69 -14.31 -32.51
C GLU A 398 -13.46 -13.24 -31.73
N SER A 399 -14.34 -13.64 -30.81
CA SER A 399 -15.07 -12.71 -29.95
C SER A 399 -14.11 -11.96 -29.01
N PHE A 400 -13.14 -12.67 -28.43
CA PHE A 400 -12.11 -12.07 -27.60
C PHE A 400 -11.33 -11.00 -28.37
N MET A 401 -10.81 -11.31 -29.56
CA MET A 401 -10.07 -10.35 -30.38
C MET A 401 -10.93 -9.16 -30.84
N THR A 402 -12.20 -9.40 -31.18
CA THR A 402 -13.13 -8.33 -31.55
C THR A 402 -13.39 -7.37 -30.40
N ARG A 403 -13.54 -7.88 -29.16
CA ARG A 403 -13.72 -7.03 -27.96
C ARG A 403 -12.44 -6.27 -27.64
N LEU A 404 -11.30 -6.92 -27.80
CA LEU A 404 -9.99 -6.32 -27.59
C LEU A 404 -9.77 -5.16 -28.57
N ASP A 405 -10.05 -5.35 -29.85
CA ASP A 405 -9.98 -4.28 -30.86
C ASP A 405 -10.96 -3.13 -30.53
N ALA A 406 -12.19 -3.45 -30.17
CA ALA A 406 -13.18 -2.45 -29.75
C ALA A 406 -12.73 -1.64 -28.53
N LEU A 407 -11.97 -2.25 -27.61
CA LEU A 407 -11.41 -1.58 -26.45
C LEU A 407 -10.35 -0.55 -26.87
N PHE A 408 -9.43 -0.94 -27.74
CA PHE A 408 -8.39 -0.04 -28.24
C PHE A 408 -8.95 1.03 -29.19
N ALA A 409 -9.98 0.72 -29.97
CA ALA A 409 -10.63 1.69 -30.87
C ALA A 409 -11.33 2.85 -30.12
N ARG A 410 -11.65 2.65 -28.83
CA ARG A 410 -12.26 3.69 -27.97
C ARG A 410 -11.23 4.59 -27.30
N THR A 411 -9.93 4.28 -27.39
CA THR A 411 -8.87 5.06 -26.77
C THR A 411 -8.66 6.37 -27.51
N ASN A 412 -8.74 7.50 -26.82
CA ASN A 412 -8.56 8.82 -27.40
C ASN A 412 -7.11 9.08 -27.83
N TYR A 413 -6.91 9.76 -28.97
CA TYR A 413 -5.63 10.13 -29.60
C TYR A 413 -4.67 10.98 -28.75
N GLN A 414 -4.96 11.26 -27.49
CA GLN A 414 -4.20 12.19 -26.64
C GLN A 414 -3.07 11.54 -25.81
N ILE A 415 -2.77 10.26 -26.01
CA ILE A 415 -1.68 9.61 -25.28
C ILE A 415 -0.33 10.12 -25.82
N GLN A 416 0.35 10.95 -25.05
CA GLN A 416 1.74 11.32 -25.28
C GLN A 416 2.64 10.24 -24.69
N GLY A 417 3.21 9.34 -25.52
CA GLY A 417 4.11 8.27 -25.05
C GLY A 417 4.59 7.35 -26.18
N ASP A 418 5.34 6.32 -25.79
CA ASP A 418 5.76 5.23 -26.67
C ASP A 418 4.56 4.30 -26.93
N CYS A 419 3.90 4.49 -28.07
CA CYS A 419 2.66 3.79 -28.41
C CYS A 419 2.76 2.26 -28.34
N GLU A 420 3.91 1.69 -28.68
CA GLU A 420 4.13 0.24 -28.64
C GLU A 420 4.17 -0.26 -27.19
N LYS A 421 4.91 0.40 -26.32
CA LYS A 421 4.99 0.03 -24.90
C LYS A 421 3.67 0.25 -24.18
N ASP A 422 2.99 1.36 -24.44
CA ASP A 422 1.68 1.64 -23.83
C ASP A 422 0.66 0.56 -24.23
N PHE A 423 0.70 0.09 -25.48
CA PHE A 423 -0.12 -1.03 -25.94
C PHE A 423 0.24 -2.35 -25.24
N GLN A 424 1.55 -2.68 -25.16
CA GLN A 424 2.01 -3.89 -24.47
C GLN A 424 1.62 -3.88 -22.98
N TYR A 425 1.72 -2.75 -22.32
CA TYR A 425 1.31 -2.61 -20.92
C TYR A 425 -0.21 -2.72 -20.76
N ALA A 426 -1.01 -2.10 -21.64
CA ALA A 426 -2.45 -2.24 -21.60
C ALA A 426 -2.87 -3.70 -21.81
N MET A 427 -2.27 -4.39 -22.77
CA MET A 427 -2.48 -5.84 -22.99
C MET A 427 -2.13 -6.65 -21.75
N TYR A 428 -0.96 -6.40 -21.16
CA TYR A 428 -0.57 -7.06 -19.92
C TYR A 428 -1.58 -6.85 -18.79
N ILE A 429 -2.02 -5.61 -18.58
CA ILE A 429 -2.99 -5.26 -17.54
C ILE A 429 -4.32 -5.97 -17.79
N ILE A 430 -4.82 -5.97 -19.02
CA ILE A 430 -6.06 -6.66 -19.39
C ILE A 430 -5.97 -8.14 -19.06
N ILE A 431 -4.88 -8.80 -19.45
CA ILE A 431 -4.67 -10.22 -19.19
C ILE A 431 -4.57 -10.51 -17.70
N GLU A 432 -3.88 -9.66 -16.93
CA GLU A 432 -3.80 -9.81 -15.47
C GLU A 432 -5.17 -9.60 -14.78
N LEU A 433 -6.02 -8.72 -15.29
CA LEU A 433 -7.38 -8.49 -14.80
C LEU A 433 -8.35 -9.63 -15.16
N MET A 434 -8.07 -10.38 -16.23
CA MET A 434 -8.80 -11.62 -16.55
C MET A 434 -8.48 -12.79 -15.60
N GLY A 435 -7.56 -12.66 -14.78
CA GLY A 435 -6.66 -13.36 -13.86
C GLY A 435 -7.13 -14.61 -13.13
N GLU A 436 -8.37 -14.80 -12.69
CA GLU A 436 -8.76 -16.05 -11.97
C GLU A 436 -8.90 -17.26 -12.90
N TYR A 437 -9.05 -17.03 -14.19
CA TYR A 437 -9.30 -18.05 -15.22
C TYR A 437 -8.13 -18.24 -16.18
N VAL A 438 -7.02 -17.48 -16.00
CA VAL A 438 -5.97 -17.36 -17.01
C VAL A 438 -4.59 -17.47 -16.37
N GLU A 439 -3.87 -18.57 -16.64
CA GLU A 439 -2.43 -18.65 -16.34
C GLU A 439 -1.64 -17.98 -17.47
N THR A 440 -0.90 -16.92 -17.16
CA THR A 440 0.02 -16.28 -18.10
C THR A 440 1.45 -16.80 -17.87
N GLU A 441 2.04 -17.47 -18.86
CA GLU A 441 3.47 -17.82 -18.87
C GLU A 441 4.18 -16.99 -19.95
N ARG A 442 5.38 -16.51 -19.61
CA ARG A 442 6.09 -15.56 -20.47
C ARG A 442 7.37 -16.07 -21.12
N THR A 443 7.87 -17.25 -20.71
CA THR A 443 9.19 -17.73 -21.16
C THR A 443 9.14 -19.18 -21.59
N THR A 444 9.62 -19.46 -22.79
CA THR A 444 9.91 -20.81 -23.28
C THR A 444 11.43 -20.98 -23.45
N SER A 445 11.91 -22.22 -23.54
CA SER A 445 13.33 -22.54 -23.80
C SER A 445 13.87 -21.95 -25.11
N ASN A 446 13.01 -21.58 -26.06
CA ASN A 446 13.37 -21.11 -27.39
C ASN A 446 13.01 -19.64 -27.67
N GLY A 447 12.53 -18.89 -26.66
CA GLY A 447 12.13 -17.50 -26.80
C GLY A 447 11.03 -17.12 -25.84
N ARG A 448 10.53 -15.90 -25.95
CA ARG A 448 9.47 -15.34 -25.11
C ARG A 448 8.18 -15.29 -25.93
N ILE A 449 7.13 -15.93 -25.44
CA ILE A 449 5.77 -15.76 -25.95
C ILE A 449 5.26 -14.42 -25.44
N ASP A 450 4.62 -13.62 -26.29
CA ASP A 450 4.09 -12.34 -25.86
C ASP A 450 2.93 -12.54 -24.86
N ILE A 451 1.96 -13.41 -25.18
CA ILE A 451 0.85 -13.75 -24.29
C ILE A 451 0.53 -15.24 -24.42
N LEU A 452 0.45 -15.91 -23.26
CA LEU A 452 0.00 -17.29 -23.17
C LEU A 452 -1.18 -17.35 -22.19
N ILE A 453 -2.37 -17.75 -22.70
CA ILE A 453 -3.57 -17.91 -21.88
C ILE A 453 -3.89 -19.40 -21.78
N LYS A 454 -4.11 -19.91 -20.57
CA LYS A 454 -4.52 -21.29 -20.30
C LYS A 454 -5.82 -21.30 -19.53
N THR A 455 -6.81 -21.95 -20.07
CA THR A 455 -8.07 -22.26 -19.38
C THR A 455 -8.16 -23.77 -19.10
N LYS A 456 -9.24 -24.23 -18.53
CA LYS A 456 -9.49 -25.64 -18.29
C LYS A 456 -9.42 -26.47 -19.59
N ASP A 457 -10.00 -25.96 -20.66
CA ASP A 457 -10.22 -26.71 -21.91
C ASP A 457 -9.45 -26.14 -23.12
N TYR A 458 -8.77 -24.97 -22.97
CA TYR A 458 -8.13 -24.26 -24.07
C TYR A 458 -6.75 -23.71 -23.70
N VAL A 459 -5.88 -23.57 -24.71
CA VAL A 459 -4.60 -22.88 -24.64
C VAL A 459 -4.54 -21.87 -25.77
N TYR A 460 -4.22 -20.61 -25.47
CA TYR A 460 -4.06 -19.56 -26.48
C TYR A 460 -2.60 -19.08 -26.47
N ILE A 461 -1.96 -19.17 -27.62
CA ILE A 461 -0.61 -18.66 -27.87
C ILE A 461 -0.76 -17.45 -28.76
N ILE A 462 -0.53 -16.25 -28.22
CA ILE A 462 -0.73 -15.00 -28.92
C ILE A 462 0.62 -14.32 -29.11
N GLU A 463 0.95 -13.99 -30.36
CA GLU A 463 2.14 -13.24 -30.75
C GLU A 463 1.71 -11.93 -31.38
N ILE A 464 2.35 -10.83 -30.98
CA ILE A 464 2.01 -9.48 -31.41
C ILE A 464 3.16 -8.94 -32.25
N LYS A 465 2.84 -8.40 -33.41
CA LYS A 465 3.76 -7.64 -34.25
C LYS A 465 3.32 -6.20 -34.34
N THR A 466 4.28 -5.31 -34.43
CA THR A 466 4.05 -3.88 -34.61
C THR A 466 4.41 -3.48 -36.03
N ASP A 467 3.47 -2.80 -36.71
CA ASP A 467 3.62 -2.36 -38.12
C ASP A 467 4.08 -3.48 -39.06
N SER A 468 3.49 -4.66 -38.92
CA SER A 468 3.81 -5.86 -39.66
C SER A 468 2.53 -6.57 -40.16
N THR A 469 2.47 -7.91 -40.10
CA THR A 469 1.28 -8.69 -40.49
C THR A 469 0.96 -9.79 -39.48
N PRO A 470 -0.31 -10.20 -39.36
CA PRO A 470 -0.71 -11.35 -38.54
C PRO A 470 -0.02 -12.67 -39.00
N ASP A 471 0.28 -12.80 -40.28
CA ASP A 471 0.97 -13.99 -40.85
C ASP A 471 2.42 -14.07 -40.36
N GLU A 472 3.14 -12.96 -40.25
CA GLU A 472 4.50 -12.92 -39.69
C GLU A 472 4.50 -13.26 -38.18
N ALA A 473 3.47 -12.84 -37.43
CA ALA A 473 3.31 -13.26 -36.05
C ALA A 473 3.09 -14.78 -35.93
N LEU A 474 2.22 -15.34 -36.74
CA LEU A 474 1.99 -16.79 -36.78
C LEU A 474 3.24 -17.56 -37.21
N ALA A 475 3.98 -17.05 -38.20
CA ALA A 475 5.25 -17.65 -38.65
C ALA A 475 6.26 -17.72 -37.49
N GLN A 476 6.34 -16.71 -36.63
CA GLN A 476 7.20 -16.72 -35.44
C GLN A 476 6.77 -17.79 -34.43
N ILE A 477 5.47 -17.96 -34.18
CA ILE A 477 4.96 -19.02 -33.27
C ILE A 477 5.44 -20.40 -33.76
N GLU A 478 5.39 -20.64 -35.07
CA GLU A 478 5.84 -21.91 -35.68
C GLU A 478 7.37 -22.06 -35.66
N GLU A 479 8.11 -21.04 -36.09
CA GLU A 479 9.58 -21.06 -36.13
C GLU A 479 10.19 -21.27 -34.74
N LYS A 480 9.70 -20.57 -33.74
CA LYS A 480 10.15 -20.70 -32.35
C LYS A 480 9.58 -21.93 -31.65
N GLY A 481 8.61 -22.60 -32.27
CA GLY A 481 7.98 -23.80 -31.71
C GLY A 481 7.25 -23.57 -30.38
N TYR A 482 6.60 -22.44 -30.22
CA TYR A 482 5.92 -22.08 -28.98
C TYR A 482 4.79 -23.04 -28.60
N ALA A 483 4.21 -23.75 -29.57
CA ALA A 483 3.21 -24.78 -29.33
C ALA A 483 3.80 -26.14 -28.90
N ARG A 484 5.12 -26.37 -29.03
CA ARG A 484 5.75 -27.67 -28.70
C ARG A 484 5.55 -28.13 -27.26
N PRO A 485 5.62 -27.27 -26.23
CA PRO A 485 5.35 -27.69 -24.85
C PRO A 485 3.95 -28.24 -24.61
N PHE A 486 3.01 -27.98 -25.52
CA PHE A 486 1.62 -28.41 -25.48
C PHE A 486 1.29 -29.54 -26.45
N ALA A 487 2.31 -30.23 -27.06
CA ALA A 487 2.08 -31.28 -28.03
C ALA A 487 1.25 -32.44 -27.49
N ASP A 488 1.40 -32.77 -26.21
CA ASP A 488 0.67 -33.83 -25.51
C ASP A 488 -0.52 -33.28 -24.67
N ASP A 489 -0.81 -31.99 -24.78
CA ASP A 489 -1.90 -31.36 -24.05
C ASP A 489 -3.25 -31.75 -24.67
N ARG A 490 -4.21 -32.16 -23.84
CA ARG A 490 -5.55 -32.53 -24.30
C ARG A 490 -6.44 -31.35 -24.64
N ARG A 491 -6.03 -30.14 -24.22
CA ARG A 491 -6.75 -28.91 -24.49
C ARG A 491 -6.63 -28.52 -25.96
N ARG A 492 -7.63 -27.82 -26.46
CA ARG A 492 -7.54 -27.25 -27.80
C ARG A 492 -6.60 -26.04 -27.78
N ILE A 493 -5.64 -26.01 -28.71
CA ILE A 493 -4.64 -24.95 -28.81
C ILE A 493 -5.04 -24.00 -29.93
N PHE A 494 -5.15 -22.72 -29.61
CA PHE A 494 -5.30 -21.63 -30.55
C PHE A 494 -4.00 -20.88 -30.70
N ARG A 495 -3.58 -20.61 -31.95
CA ARG A 495 -2.43 -19.75 -32.27
C ARG A 495 -2.99 -18.48 -32.87
N VAL A 496 -2.67 -17.35 -32.29
CA VAL A 496 -3.21 -16.05 -32.69
C VAL A 496 -2.07 -15.12 -33.03
N GLY A 497 -2.00 -14.73 -34.30
CA GLY A 497 -1.11 -13.67 -34.77
C GLY A 497 -1.84 -12.35 -34.78
N VAL A 498 -1.27 -11.32 -34.20
CA VAL A 498 -1.88 -9.98 -34.09
C VAL A 498 -0.94 -8.94 -34.69
N ASN A 499 -1.46 -8.01 -35.48
CA ASN A 499 -0.73 -6.82 -35.91
C ASN A 499 -1.30 -5.57 -35.22
N PHE A 500 -0.43 -4.81 -34.56
CA PHE A 500 -0.73 -3.50 -34.00
C PHE A 500 -0.13 -2.41 -34.91
N SER A 501 -0.91 -1.44 -35.30
CA SER A 501 -0.46 -0.30 -36.08
C SER A 501 -0.13 0.89 -35.18
N THR A 502 1.13 1.34 -35.19
CA THR A 502 1.55 2.54 -34.45
C THR A 502 0.97 3.81 -35.08
N ALA A 503 0.81 3.83 -36.41
CA ALA A 503 0.21 4.93 -37.12
C ALA A 503 -1.26 5.14 -36.78
N ASN A 504 -2.02 4.04 -36.70
CA ASN A 504 -3.46 4.05 -36.39
C ASN A 504 -3.75 3.88 -34.89
N ARG A 505 -2.73 3.50 -34.09
CA ARG A 505 -2.83 3.20 -32.65
C ARG A 505 -3.94 2.21 -32.30
N ARG A 506 -4.07 1.13 -33.10
CA ARG A 506 -5.10 0.11 -32.94
C ARG A 506 -4.61 -1.25 -33.45
N ILE A 507 -5.35 -2.28 -33.13
CA ILE A 507 -5.20 -3.58 -33.77
C ILE A 507 -5.64 -3.42 -35.23
N ASP A 508 -4.72 -3.69 -36.16
CA ASP A 508 -4.96 -3.53 -37.62
C ASP A 508 -5.33 -4.87 -38.29
N GLY A 509 -5.29 -5.95 -37.51
CA GLY A 509 -5.74 -7.27 -37.94
C GLY A 509 -5.22 -8.40 -37.05
N TRP A 510 -5.91 -9.52 -37.12
CA TRP A 510 -5.48 -10.76 -36.46
C TRP A 510 -5.82 -11.97 -37.32
N LYS A 511 -5.15 -13.09 -37.03
CA LYS A 511 -5.40 -14.39 -37.67
C LYS A 511 -5.30 -15.50 -36.64
N ILE A 512 -6.23 -16.42 -36.64
CA ILE A 512 -6.38 -17.51 -35.69
C ILE A 512 -6.25 -18.86 -36.44
N ILE A 513 -5.45 -19.78 -35.88
CA ILE A 513 -5.25 -21.15 -36.38
C ILE A 513 -5.46 -22.13 -35.21
#